data_3c258fe9f045902db1e1e56b430dcc0a
#
_entry.id   3c258fe9f045902db1e1e56b430dcc0a
#
_cell.length_a   1.000
_cell.length_b   1.000
_cell.length_c   1.000
_cell.angle_alpha   90.00
_cell.angle_beta   90.00
_cell.angle_gamma   90.00
#
_symmetry.space_group_name_H-M   'P 1'
#
loop_
_entity.id
_entity.type
_entity.pdbx_description
1 polymer ?
#
loop_
_entity_poly.entity_id
_entity_poly.type
_entity_poly.pdbx_seq_one_letter_code
_entity_poly.pdbx_strand_id
1 'polypeptide(L)'
;MKNVGQWGIYVNERSLSGQTFENVREAAAAVETIMNEFPQAQGLFHELRGDDLRNGVIANASYSGVITLSNSYFSRTEDGLNRTYDGTTAKGLHPAGTNKSHIATHEAGHILERALIDKHILSKGNGLLTQLAGADAWRKATMSGKVISEACRLAKKTPAGKGMKNDALIKSVSSYATMNRAETLAECVADYVANGANAKPLSVAVWSVLKRELG
;
A
#
# COMPACT_ATOMS: atom_id res chain seq x y z
N MET A 1 -20.14 -3.64 4.48
CA MET A 1 -19.14 -4.46 5.20
C MET A 1 -19.29 -5.99 5.03
N LYS A 2 -20.26 -6.51 4.27
CA LYS A 2 -20.41 -7.97 4.05
C LYS A 2 -19.27 -8.64 3.26
N ASN A 3 -18.50 -7.90 2.48
CA ASN A 3 -17.51 -8.50 1.57
C ASN A 3 -16.14 -8.73 2.22
N VAL A 4 -15.78 -7.99 3.26
CA VAL A 4 -14.49 -8.16 3.94
C VAL A 4 -14.45 -9.49 4.71
N GLY A 5 -15.59 -9.96 5.19
CA GLY A 5 -15.73 -11.25 5.88
C GLY A 5 -15.58 -12.49 5.00
N GLN A 6 -15.74 -12.38 3.68
CA GLN A 6 -15.60 -13.53 2.77
C GLN A 6 -14.17 -14.06 2.64
N TRP A 7 -13.16 -13.25 2.99
CA TRP A 7 -11.74 -13.65 2.95
C TRP A 7 -11.18 -14.00 4.33
N GLY A 8 -12.05 -14.12 5.37
CA GLY A 8 -11.61 -14.38 6.73
C GLY A 8 -10.98 -13.18 7.44
N ILE A 9 -11.22 -11.96 6.92
CA ILE A 9 -10.69 -10.73 7.49
C ILE A 9 -11.57 -10.32 8.67
N TYR A 10 -10.94 -10.05 9.81
CA TYR A 10 -11.61 -9.52 10.98
C TYR A 10 -11.74 -8.00 10.88
N VAL A 11 -12.96 -7.50 10.90
CA VAL A 11 -13.23 -6.06 11.05
C VAL A 11 -13.56 -5.78 12.51
N ASN A 12 -12.67 -5.07 13.17
CA ASN A 12 -12.83 -4.72 14.58
C ASN A 12 -13.80 -3.55 14.73
N GLU A 13 -15.10 -3.85 14.67
CA GLU A 13 -16.17 -2.86 14.73
C GLU A 13 -16.11 -1.99 16.00
N ARG A 14 -15.69 -2.57 17.12
CA ARG A 14 -15.56 -1.83 18.39
C ARG A 14 -14.50 -0.75 18.28
N SER A 15 -13.34 -1.04 17.69
CA SER A 15 -12.28 -0.07 17.52
C SER A 15 -12.59 1.00 16.47
N LEU A 16 -13.47 0.70 15.52
CA LEU A 16 -13.91 1.59 14.44
C LEU A 16 -15.13 2.44 14.80
N SER A 17 -15.78 2.19 15.95
CA SER A 17 -17.06 2.81 16.35
C SER A 17 -17.01 4.34 16.50
N GLY A 18 -15.82 4.91 16.74
CA GLY A 18 -15.58 6.36 16.80
C GLY A 18 -15.24 7.02 15.46
N GLN A 19 -15.16 6.23 14.38
CA GLN A 19 -14.80 6.72 13.06
C GLN A 19 -16.03 6.98 12.18
N THR A 20 -15.87 7.84 11.18
CA THR A 20 -16.94 8.14 10.22
C THR A 20 -17.14 6.94 9.29
N PHE A 21 -18.38 6.47 9.20
CA PHE A 21 -18.74 5.26 8.45
C PHE A 21 -18.29 5.33 6.98
N GLU A 22 -18.48 6.45 6.31
CA GLU A 22 -18.09 6.68 4.92
C GLU A 22 -16.59 6.52 4.72
N ASN A 23 -15.79 7.08 5.63
CA ASN A 23 -14.34 6.99 5.56
C ASN A 23 -13.84 5.54 5.73
N VAL A 24 -14.43 4.81 6.69
CA VAL A 24 -14.09 3.38 6.92
C VAL A 24 -14.56 2.51 5.76
N ARG A 25 -15.75 2.77 5.20
CA ARG A 25 -16.28 2.05 4.05
C ARG A 25 -15.39 2.20 2.83
N GLU A 26 -14.92 3.41 2.54
CA GLU A 26 -14.02 3.66 1.41
C GLU A 26 -12.64 3.01 1.63
N ALA A 27 -12.12 3.07 2.86
CA ALA A 27 -10.88 2.38 3.19
C ALA A 27 -11.01 0.87 2.99
N ALA A 28 -12.11 0.27 3.44
CA ALA A 28 -12.38 -1.16 3.24
C ALA A 28 -12.51 -1.52 1.75
N ALA A 29 -13.21 -0.70 0.95
CA ALA A 29 -13.36 -0.90 -0.49
C ALA A 29 -12.01 -0.80 -1.23
N ALA A 30 -11.13 0.10 -0.80
CA ALA A 30 -9.79 0.24 -1.38
C ALA A 30 -8.93 -1.01 -1.13
N VAL A 31 -8.97 -1.55 0.10
CA VAL A 31 -8.30 -2.81 0.43
C VAL A 31 -8.89 -3.97 -0.37
N GLU A 32 -10.24 -4.05 -0.47
CA GLU A 32 -10.93 -5.07 -1.25
C GLU A 32 -10.47 -5.06 -2.72
N THR A 33 -10.32 -3.89 -3.31
CA THR A 33 -9.83 -3.74 -4.68
C THR A 33 -8.45 -4.39 -4.84
N ILE A 34 -7.52 -4.14 -3.93
CA ILE A 34 -6.17 -4.73 -3.96
C ILE A 34 -6.22 -6.25 -3.76
N MET A 35 -7.04 -6.73 -2.80
CA MET A 35 -7.12 -8.15 -2.51
C MET A 35 -7.77 -8.95 -3.67
N ASN A 36 -8.69 -8.34 -4.41
CA ASN A 36 -9.25 -8.94 -5.62
C ASN A 36 -8.23 -9.02 -6.76
N GLU A 37 -7.40 -8.00 -6.90
CA GLU A 37 -6.32 -7.96 -7.90
C GLU A 37 -5.18 -8.94 -7.58
N PHE A 38 -4.95 -9.24 -6.30
CA PHE A 38 -3.87 -10.09 -5.81
C PHE A 38 -4.38 -11.18 -4.85
N PRO A 39 -5.05 -12.24 -5.35
CA PRO A 39 -5.64 -13.28 -4.50
C PRO A 39 -4.63 -13.95 -3.55
N GLN A 40 -3.35 -14.02 -3.92
CA GLN A 40 -2.30 -14.60 -3.07
C GLN A 40 -2.04 -13.75 -1.80
N ALA A 41 -2.45 -12.49 -1.77
CA ALA A 41 -2.32 -11.62 -0.60
C ALA A 41 -3.53 -11.70 0.36
N GLN A 42 -4.67 -12.26 -0.07
CA GLN A 42 -5.91 -12.28 0.73
C GLN A 42 -5.71 -12.89 2.11
N GLY A 43 -5.09 -14.06 2.20
CA GLY A 43 -4.83 -14.77 3.45
C GLY A 43 -3.81 -14.11 4.38
N LEU A 44 -3.17 -13.02 3.94
CA LEU A 44 -2.18 -12.27 4.71
C LEU A 44 -2.72 -10.96 5.27
N PHE A 45 -3.89 -10.53 4.83
CA PHE A 45 -4.62 -9.43 5.44
C PHE A 45 -5.55 -9.98 6.50
N HIS A 46 -5.32 -9.64 7.77
CA HIS A 46 -6.01 -10.23 8.90
C HIS A 46 -7.01 -9.31 9.57
N GLU A 47 -6.73 -8.01 9.68
CA GLU A 47 -7.58 -7.10 10.44
C GLU A 47 -7.56 -5.68 9.87
N LEU A 48 -8.74 -5.06 9.83
CA LEU A 48 -8.93 -3.61 9.71
C LEU A 48 -9.45 -3.09 11.05
N ARG A 49 -8.71 -2.13 11.64
CA ARG A 49 -9.08 -1.55 12.95
C ARG A 49 -8.82 -0.06 13.04
N GLY A 50 -9.41 0.57 14.05
CA GLY A 50 -9.10 1.93 14.46
C GLY A 50 -8.18 1.95 15.70
N ASP A 51 -7.29 2.93 15.79
CA ASP A 51 -6.46 3.17 16.97
C ASP A 51 -5.97 4.63 17.00
N ASP A 52 -5.48 5.06 18.16
CA ASP A 52 -4.82 6.36 18.32
C ASP A 52 -3.36 6.22 17.87
N LEU A 53 -3.12 6.59 16.63
CA LEU A 53 -1.77 6.63 16.09
C LEU A 53 -1.04 7.91 16.51
N ARG A 54 0.31 7.87 16.51
CA ARG A 54 1.11 9.07 16.79
C ARG A 54 0.75 10.19 15.84
N ASN A 55 0.94 11.44 16.29
CA ASN A 55 0.61 12.62 15.50
C ASN A 55 1.25 12.59 14.10
N GLY A 56 0.46 12.88 13.09
CA GLY A 56 0.88 12.89 11.67
C GLY A 56 0.77 11.54 10.96
N VAL A 57 0.51 10.43 11.67
CA VAL A 57 0.28 9.12 11.04
C VAL A 57 -1.21 8.94 10.80
N ILE A 58 -1.60 8.82 9.52
CA ILE A 58 -3.01 8.70 9.12
C ILE A 58 -3.47 7.24 9.17
N ALA A 59 -2.62 6.32 8.75
CA ALA A 59 -2.82 4.87 8.82
C ALA A 59 -1.47 4.17 8.90
N ASN A 60 -1.47 2.88 9.18
CA ASN A 60 -0.30 2.03 9.02
C ASN A 60 -0.68 0.57 8.75
N ALA A 61 0.21 -0.15 8.07
CA ALA A 61 0.16 -1.60 7.93
C ALA A 61 1.26 -2.26 8.76
N SER A 62 0.96 -3.41 9.34
CA SER A 62 1.92 -4.20 10.12
C SER A 62 2.33 -5.49 9.38
N TYR A 63 3.48 -6.02 9.77
CA TYR A 63 3.94 -7.34 9.29
C TYR A 63 2.95 -8.47 9.56
N SER A 64 2.14 -8.36 10.60
CA SER A 64 1.08 -9.33 10.92
C SER A 64 -0.18 -9.19 10.05
N GLY A 65 -0.22 -8.28 9.08
CA GLY A 65 -1.35 -8.14 8.18
C GLY A 65 -2.50 -7.30 8.75
N VAL A 66 -2.22 -6.44 9.72
CA VAL A 66 -3.21 -5.51 10.29
C VAL A 66 -3.04 -4.15 9.65
N ILE A 67 -4.12 -3.57 9.14
CA ILE A 67 -4.21 -2.17 8.75
C ILE A 67 -4.92 -1.41 9.85
N THR A 68 -4.25 -0.39 10.39
CA THR A 68 -4.78 0.47 11.44
C THR A 68 -5.06 1.86 10.88
N LEU A 69 -6.29 2.34 11.04
CA LEU A 69 -6.75 3.66 10.66
C LEU A 69 -6.71 4.58 11.88
N SER A 70 -6.12 5.76 11.75
CA SER A 70 -5.99 6.71 12.86
C SER A 70 -7.34 7.30 13.26
N ASN A 71 -7.72 7.17 14.53
CA ASN A 71 -8.94 7.76 15.07
C ASN A 71 -9.00 9.27 14.86
N SER A 72 -7.86 9.99 15.01
CA SER A 72 -7.81 11.44 14.85
C SER A 72 -8.09 11.94 13.42
N TYR A 73 -7.95 11.08 12.42
CA TYR A 73 -8.22 11.40 11.02
C TYR A 73 -9.54 10.81 10.53
N PHE A 74 -9.80 9.54 10.81
CA PHE A 74 -10.97 8.85 10.31
C PHE A 74 -12.28 9.16 11.06
N SER A 75 -12.20 9.80 12.24
CA SER A 75 -13.39 10.39 12.93
C SER A 75 -13.83 11.73 12.32
N ARG A 76 -13.03 12.33 11.44
CA ARG A 76 -13.42 13.57 10.75
C ARG A 76 -14.58 13.31 9.80
N THR A 77 -15.32 14.37 9.49
CA THR A 77 -16.29 14.31 8.39
C THR A 77 -15.55 13.91 7.10
N GLU A 78 -16.30 13.36 6.15
CA GLU A 78 -15.76 13.00 4.83
C GLU A 78 -15.02 14.17 4.17
N ASP A 79 -15.63 15.35 4.14
CA ASP A 79 -15.00 16.58 3.63
C ASP A 79 -13.77 16.98 4.42
N GLY A 80 -13.76 16.75 5.73
CA GLY A 80 -12.62 17.06 6.60
C GLY A 80 -11.41 16.19 6.28
N LEU A 81 -11.62 14.90 6.02
CA LEU A 81 -10.57 13.98 5.61
C LEU A 81 -10.10 14.29 4.17
N ASN A 82 -11.03 14.55 3.24
CA ASN A 82 -10.71 14.97 1.86
C ASN A 82 -9.82 16.21 1.86
N ARG A 83 -10.21 17.29 2.55
CA ARG A 83 -9.38 18.52 2.61
C ARG A 83 -7.99 18.27 3.18
N THR A 84 -7.87 17.38 4.17
CA THR A 84 -6.57 17.03 4.74
C THR A 84 -5.71 16.33 3.69
N TYR A 85 -6.28 15.38 2.97
CA TYR A 85 -5.60 14.61 1.94
C TYR A 85 -5.22 15.49 0.74
N ASP A 86 -6.16 16.29 0.22
CA ASP A 86 -5.95 17.20 -0.90
C ASP A 86 -4.83 18.20 -0.62
N GLY A 87 -4.76 18.72 0.61
CA GLY A 87 -3.69 19.62 1.04
C GLY A 87 -2.29 18.98 1.02
N THR A 88 -2.20 17.67 1.22
CA THR A 88 -0.93 16.92 1.12
C THR A 88 -0.59 16.57 -0.33
N THR A 89 -1.58 16.18 -1.12
CA THR A 89 -1.42 15.86 -2.55
C THR A 89 -1.03 17.10 -3.36
N ALA A 90 -1.62 18.27 -3.08
CA ALA A 90 -1.26 19.53 -3.71
C ALA A 90 0.21 19.92 -3.47
N LYS A 91 0.81 19.46 -2.36
CA LYS A 91 2.24 19.62 -2.05
C LYS A 91 3.13 18.53 -2.67
N GLY A 92 2.57 17.63 -3.46
CA GLY A 92 3.30 16.52 -4.09
C GLY A 92 3.74 15.42 -3.10
N LEU A 93 3.12 15.37 -1.90
CA LEU A 93 3.40 14.30 -0.94
C LEU A 93 2.90 12.95 -1.45
N HIS A 94 1.76 12.94 -2.13
CA HIS A 94 1.13 11.75 -2.72
C HIS A 94 1.01 11.90 -4.25
N PRO A 95 0.79 10.82 -4.99
CA PRO A 95 0.64 10.87 -6.45
C PRO A 95 -0.52 11.76 -6.88
N ALA A 96 -0.35 12.48 -7.96
CA ALA A 96 -1.41 13.29 -8.54
C ALA A 96 -2.58 12.40 -9.00
N GLY A 97 -3.81 12.90 -8.87
CA GLY A 97 -5.03 12.16 -9.24
C GLY A 97 -5.53 11.16 -8.19
N THR A 98 -4.82 11.03 -7.06
CA THR A 98 -5.30 10.23 -5.93
C THR A 98 -6.24 11.04 -5.02
N ASN A 99 -7.06 10.34 -4.24
CA ASN A 99 -7.98 10.90 -3.25
C ASN A 99 -7.78 10.19 -1.89
N LYS A 100 -8.63 10.42 -0.89
CA LYS A 100 -8.49 9.83 0.45
C LYS A 100 -8.47 8.29 0.47
N SER A 101 -9.03 7.60 -0.54
CA SER A 101 -8.96 6.13 -0.62
C SER A 101 -7.53 5.64 -0.87
N HIS A 102 -6.64 6.50 -1.38
CA HIS A 102 -5.20 6.26 -1.47
C HIS A 102 -4.62 5.79 -0.13
N ILE A 103 -5.08 6.33 1.00
CA ILE A 103 -4.55 5.99 2.33
C ILE A 103 -4.59 4.47 2.53
N ALA A 104 -5.76 3.86 2.36
CA ALA A 104 -5.91 2.42 2.56
C ALA A 104 -5.30 1.59 1.41
N THR A 105 -5.30 2.11 0.17
CA THR A 105 -4.61 1.49 -0.96
C THR A 105 -3.11 1.43 -0.74
N HIS A 106 -2.52 2.50 -0.18
CA HIS A 106 -1.12 2.57 0.20
C HIS A 106 -0.78 1.49 1.24
N GLU A 107 -1.57 1.41 2.32
CA GLU A 107 -1.38 0.40 3.36
C GLU A 107 -1.54 -1.04 2.82
N ALA A 108 -2.48 -1.25 1.90
CA ALA A 108 -2.60 -2.53 1.21
C ALA A 108 -1.37 -2.84 0.33
N GLY A 109 -0.70 -1.83 -0.21
CA GLY A 109 0.59 -1.98 -0.90
C GLY A 109 1.67 -2.61 -0.01
N HIS A 110 1.71 -2.29 1.28
CA HIS A 110 2.60 -2.96 2.24
C HIS A 110 2.20 -4.43 2.45
N ILE A 111 0.91 -4.77 2.42
CA ILE A 111 0.48 -6.18 2.49
C ILE A 111 0.98 -6.96 1.26
N LEU A 112 1.06 -6.33 0.08
CA LEU A 112 1.68 -6.97 -1.10
C LEU A 112 3.18 -7.25 -0.89
N GLU A 113 3.92 -6.37 -0.20
CA GLU A 113 5.30 -6.69 0.21
C GLU A 113 5.35 -7.91 1.12
N ARG A 114 4.41 -8.02 2.07
CA ARG A 114 4.27 -9.21 2.92
C ARG A 114 4.01 -10.46 2.09
N ALA A 115 3.15 -10.39 1.06
CA ALA A 115 2.87 -11.51 0.16
C ALA A 115 4.11 -11.97 -0.61
N LEU A 116 4.95 -11.03 -1.05
CA LEU A 116 6.23 -11.35 -1.68
C LEU A 116 7.19 -12.04 -0.69
N ILE A 117 7.23 -11.60 0.57
CA ILE A 117 8.04 -12.23 1.62
C ILE A 117 7.55 -13.67 1.88
N ASP A 118 6.24 -13.86 1.97
CA ASP A 118 5.64 -15.18 2.12
C ASP A 118 6.05 -16.10 0.98
N LYS A 119 5.85 -15.66 -0.26
CA LYS A 119 6.20 -16.42 -1.45
C LYS A 119 7.69 -16.78 -1.54
N HIS A 120 8.59 -15.84 -1.28
CA HIS A 120 10.01 -16.00 -1.60
C HIS A 120 10.88 -16.43 -0.42
N ILE A 121 10.41 -16.25 0.80
CA ILE A 121 11.15 -16.52 2.03
C ILE A 121 10.43 -17.55 2.89
N LEU A 122 9.19 -17.25 3.33
CA LEU A 122 8.49 -18.09 4.28
C LEU A 122 8.05 -19.43 3.69
N SER A 123 7.73 -19.48 2.41
CA SER A 123 7.41 -20.75 1.72
C SER A 123 8.54 -21.79 1.74
N LYS A 124 9.76 -21.37 2.07
CA LYS A 124 10.93 -22.28 2.14
C LYS A 124 11.02 -23.08 3.44
N GLY A 125 10.20 -22.75 4.43
CA GLY A 125 10.12 -23.45 5.71
C GLY A 125 9.35 -22.66 6.75
N ASN A 126 9.04 -23.32 7.86
CA ASN A 126 8.26 -22.75 8.98
C ASN A 126 9.08 -22.59 10.27
N GLY A 127 10.37 -22.89 10.22
CA GLY A 127 11.26 -22.80 11.39
C GLY A 127 11.54 -21.34 11.82
N LEU A 128 12.04 -21.19 13.07
CA LEU A 128 12.35 -19.88 13.66
C LEU A 128 13.25 -19.02 12.77
N LEU A 129 14.27 -19.60 12.17
CA LEU A 129 15.20 -18.86 11.29
C LEU A 129 14.48 -18.30 10.04
N THR A 130 13.55 -19.05 9.48
CA THR A 130 12.74 -18.57 8.33
C THR A 130 11.84 -17.42 8.73
N GLN A 131 11.20 -17.50 9.92
CA GLN A 131 10.37 -16.42 10.45
C GLN A 131 11.19 -15.16 10.73
N LEU A 132 12.37 -15.31 11.33
CA LEU A 132 13.29 -14.19 11.55
C LEU A 132 13.77 -13.56 10.23
N ALA A 133 14.06 -14.38 9.22
CA ALA A 133 14.44 -13.88 7.89
C ALA A 133 13.30 -13.11 7.22
N GLY A 134 12.04 -13.54 7.37
CA GLY A 134 10.86 -12.82 6.88
C GLY A 134 10.68 -11.48 7.58
N ALA A 135 10.79 -11.44 8.90
CA ALA A 135 10.69 -10.20 9.68
C ALA A 135 11.84 -9.22 9.35
N ASP A 136 13.06 -9.72 9.16
CA ASP A 136 14.20 -8.89 8.74
C ASP A 136 14.01 -8.34 7.31
N ALA A 137 13.49 -9.16 6.40
CA ALA A 137 13.20 -8.74 5.03
C ALA A 137 12.14 -7.61 4.99
N TRP A 138 11.10 -7.69 5.83
CA TRP A 138 10.12 -6.64 6.01
C TRP A 138 10.77 -5.34 6.52
N ARG A 139 11.50 -5.43 7.64
CA ARG A 139 12.16 -4.29 8.26
C ARG A 139 13.13 -3.57 7.31
N LYS A 140 13.78 -4.30 6.42
CA LYS A 140 14.73 -3.78 5.42
C LYS A 140 14.09 -3.44 4.07
N ALA A 141 12.79 -3.62 3.90
CA ALA A 141 12.09 -3.46 2.62
C ALA A 141 12.77 -4.23 1.47
N THR A 142 13.24 -5.44 1.76
CA THR A 142 14.08 -6.22 0.83
C THR A 142 13.33 -6.60 -0.43
N MET A 143 12.07 -7.02 -0.31
CA MET A 143 11.26 -7.42 -1.47
C MET A 143 10.80 -6.21 -2.26
N SER A 144 10.39 -5.13 -1.60
CA SER A 144 10.12 -3.84 -2.26
C SER A 144 11.35 -3.36 -3.04
N GLY A 145 12.55 -3.47 -2.46
CA GLY A 145 13.80 -3.12 -3.13
C GLY A 145 14.04 -3.89 -4.43
N LYS A 146 13.75 -5.20 -4.44
CA LYS A 146 13.84 -6.04 -5.65
C LYS A 146 12.82 -5.62 -6.70
N VAL A 147 11.55 -5.46 -6.32
CA VAL A 147 10.47 -5.02 -7.22
C VAL A 147 10.80 -3.66 -7.83
N ILE A 148 11.18 -2.67 -7.01
CA ILE A 148 11.50 -1.32 -7.49
C ILE A 148 12.71 -1.31 -8.43
N SER A 149 13.74 -2.10 -8.13
CA SER A 149 14.92 -2.21 -9.00
C SER A 149 14.56 -2.75 -10.39
N GLU A 150 13.74 -3.79 -10.44
CA GLU A 150 13.25 -4.36 -11.70
C GLU A 150 12.30 -3.41 -12.42
N ALA A 151 11.35 -2.80 -11.70
CA ALA A 151 10.41 -1.85 -12.26
C ALA A 151 11.10 -0.61 -12.85
N CYS A 152 12.16 -0.10 -12.21
CA CYS A 152 12.98 0.98 -12.79
C CYS A 152 13.62 0.55 -14.12
N ARG A 153 14.10 -0.69 -14.22
CA ARG A 153 14.66 -1.22 -15.48
C ARG A 153 13.58 -1.31 -16.57
N LEU A 154 12.37 -1.70 -16.23
CA LEU A 154 11.24 -1.77 -17.17
C LEU A 154 10.75 -0.37 -17.56
N ALA A 155 10.55 0.52 -16.60
CA ALA A 155 10.12 1.89 -16.84
C ALA A 155 11.03 2.64 -17.82
N LYS A 156 12.36 2.45 -17.71
CA LYS A 156 13.36 3.05 -18.63
C LYS A 156 13.24 2.57 -20.08
N LYS A 157 12.53 1.47 -20.35
CA LYS A 157 12.27 1.00 -21.72
C LYS A 157 11.07 1.71 -22.35
N THR A 158 10.27 2.40 -21.58
CA THR A 158 9.12 3.18 -22.07
C THR A 158 9.57 4.55 -22.59
N PRO A 159 8.86 5.16 -23.54
CA PRO A 159 9.18 6.51 -24.02
C PRO A 159 9.25 7.53 -22.87
N ALA A 160 8.30 7.47 -21.92
CA ALA A 160 8.21 8.41 -20.80
C ALA A 160 9.29 8.21 -19.71
N GLY A 161 9.84 7.01 -19.57
CA GLY A 161 10.90 6.70 -18.61
C GLY A 161 12.30 6.69 -19.20
N LYS A 162 12.42 6.77 -20.53
CA LYS A 162 13.71 6.71 -21.23
C LYS A 162 14.64 7.84 -20.78
N GLY A 163 15.88 7.48 -20.43
CA GLY A 163 16.89 8.45 -19.99
C GLY A 163 16.76 8.91 -18.53
N MET A 164 15.70 8.55 -17.82
CA MET A 164 15.55 8.92 -16.41
C MET A 164 16.46 8.09 -15.51
N LYS A 165 17.02 8.73 -14.48
CA LYS A 165 17.70 8.02 -13.37
C LYS A 165 16.66 7.37 -12.45
N ASN A 166 17.04 6.34 -11.68
CA ASN A 166 16.13 5.66 -10.76
C ASN A 166 15.47 6.63 -9.77
N ASP A 167 16.26 7.52 -9.17
CA ASP A 167 15.75 8.49 -8.20
C ASP A 167 14.75 9.48 -8.84
N ALA A 168 14.97 9.85 -10.11
CA ALA A 168 14.03 10.69 -10.84
C ALA A 168 12.71 9.95 -11.14
N LEU A 169 12.76 8.65 -11.47
CA LEU A 169 11.57 7.82 -11.62
C LEU A 169 10.79 7.73 -10.31
N ILE A 170 11.45 7.48 -9.18
CA ILE A 170 10.83 7.40 -7.86
C ILE A 170 10.20 8.75 -7.49
N LYS A 171 10.97 9.83 -7.60
CA LYS A 171 10.50 11.18 -7.28
C LYS A 171 9.33 11.62 -8.17
N SER A 172 9.24 11.12 -9.40
CA SER A 172 8.11 11.42 -10.29
C SER A 172 6.77 10.86 -9.80
N VAL A 173 6.77 9.83 -8.96
CA VAL A 173 5.57 9.26 -8.35
C VAL A 173 5.04 10.22 -7.29
N SER A 174 5.84 10.46 -6.24
CA SER A 174 5.52 11.40 -5.17
C SER A 174 6.79 11.71 -4.36
N SER A 175 6.75 12.74 -3.51
CA SER A 175 7.85 12.98 -2.58
C SER A 175 7.89 11.93 -1.47
N TYR A 176 6.73 11.39 -1.05
CA TYR A 176 6.67 10.34 -0.04
C TYR A 176 7.30 9.03 -0.54
N ALA A 177 7.18 8.71 -1.82
CA ALA A 177 7.85 7.57 -2.45
C ALA A 177 9.38 7.59 -2.28
N THR A 178 9.98 8.75 -2.02
CA THR A 178 11.44 8.88 -1.84
C THR A 178 11.94 8.48 -0.44
N MET A 179 11.05 8.25 0.52
CA MET A 179 11.41 7.95 1.90
C MET A 179 12.20 6.64 2.05
N ASN A 180 11.68 5.58 1.49
CA ASN A 180 12.32 4.26 1.43
C ASN A 180 11.65 3.38 0.37
N ARG A 181 12.13 2.15 0.17
CA ARG A 181 11.63 1.25 -0.87
C ARG A 181 10.23 0.70 -0.60
N ALA A 182 9.84 0.51 0.65
CA ALA A 182 8.49 0.10 1.01
C ALA A 182 7.49 1.20 0.63
N GLU A 183 7.78 2.45 1.00
CA GLU A 183 6.95 3.60 0.62
C GLU A 183 6.91 3.81 -0.89
N THR A 184 8.06 3.61 -1.60
CA THR A 184 8.05 3.66 -3.07
C THR A 184 7.07 2.64 -3.65
N LEU A 185 7.07 1.40 -3.15
CA LEU A 185 6.18 0.35 -3.64
C LEU A 185 4.71 0.71 -3.36
N ALA A 186 4.39 1.10 -2.13
CA ALA A 186 3.04 1.45 -1.70
C ALA A 186 2.48 2.66 -2.51
N GLU A 187 3.27 3.71 -2.70
CA GLU A 187 2.90 4.88 -3.52
C GLU A 187 2.69 4.50 -5.00
N CYS A 188 3.53 3.62 -5.56
CA CYS A 188 3.33 3.13 -6.93
C CYS A 188 2.04 2.31 -7.08
N VAL A 189 1.71 1.47 -6.09
CA VAL A 189 0.44 0.71 -6.08
C VAL A 189 -0.74 1.67 -6.07
N ALA A 190 -0.70 2.66 -5.19
CA ALA A 190 -1.76 3.64 -5.05
C ALA A 190 -1.91 4.54 -6.31
N ASP A 191 -0.80 4.96 -6.92
CA ASP A 191 -0.81 5.70 -8.18
C ASP A 191 -1.45 4.86 -9.31
N TYR A 192 -1.07 3.58 -9.41
CA TYR A 192 -1.64 2.71 -10.45
C TYR A 192 -3.14 2.46 -10.25
N VAL A 193 -3.59 2.23 -9.02
CA VAL A 193 -5.02 2.04 -8.72
C VAL A 193 -5.84 3.27 -9.09
N ALA A 194 -5.31 4.46 -8.82
CA ALA A 194 -6.00 5.72 -9.13
C ALA A 194 -5.98 6.08 -10.62
N ASN A 195 -4.87 5.85 -11.30
CA ASN A 195 -4.60 6.40 -12.64
C ASN A 195 -4.51 5.33 -13.74
N GLY A 196 -4.47 4.03 -13.40
CA GLY A 196 -4.40 2.93 -14.34
C GLY A 196 -3.21 3.03 -15.29
N ALA A 197 -3.47 2.92 -16.59
CA ALA A 197 -2.45 3.06 -17.63
C ALA A 197 -1.84 4.47 -17.72
N ASN A 198 -2.49 5.48 -17.16
CA ASN A 198 -2.02 6.87 -17.11
C ASN A 198 -1.15 7.15 -15.87
N ALA A 199 -0.94 6.16 -14.99
CA ALA A 199 -0.04 6.28 -13.86
C ALA A 199 1.41 6.55 -14.30
N LYS A 200 2.26 6.97 -13.37
CA LYS A 200 3.67 7.20 -13.67
C LYS A 200 4.34 5.94 -14.24
N PRO A 201 5.33 6.06 -15.12
CA PRO A 201 5.99 4.91 -15.75
C PRO A 201 6.50 3.88 -14.74
N LEU A 202 6.99 4.34 -13.57
CA LEU A 202 7.43 3.45 -12.51
C LEU A 202 6.25 2.68 -11.90
N SER A 203 5.13 3.34 -11.66
CA SER A 203 3.92 2.73 -11.08
C SER A 203 3.33 1.66 -11.99
N VAL A 204 3.24 1.92 -13.29
CA VAL A 204 2.83 0.92 -14.30
C VAL A 204 3.78 -0.28 -14.28
N ALA A 205 5.09 -0.04 -14.21
CA ALA A 205 6.08 -1.11 -14.17
C ALA A 205 6.02 -1.92 -12.86
N VAL A 206 5.85 -1.25 -11.71
CA VAL A 206 5.65 -1.91 -10.40
C VAL A 206 4.44 -2.82 -10.42
N TRP A 207 3.30 -2.32 -10.91
CA TRP A 207 2.08 -3.12 -11.02
C TRP A 207 2.29 -4.36 -11.90
N SER A 208 2.96 -4.20 -13.04
CA SER A 208 3.28 -5.33 -13.92
C SER A 208 4.16 -6.38 -13.25
N VAL A 209 5.15 -5.95 -12.45
CA VAL A 209 5.99 -6.88 -11.68
C VAL A 209 5.16 -7.59 -10.61
N LEU A 210 4.33 -6.87 -9.87
CA LEU A 210 3.47 -7.44 -8.83
C LEU A 210 2.47 -8.44 -9.43
N LYS A 211 1.85 -8.12 -10.57
CA LYS A 211 0.93 -9.05 -11.27
C LYS A 211 1.62 -10.33 -11.72
N ARG A 212 2.85 -10.26 -12.18
CA ARG A 212 3.64 -11.45 -12.52
C ARG A 212 3.99 -12.27 -11.28
N GLU A 213 4.28 -11.62 -10.17
CA GLU A 213 4.71 -12.28 -8.93
C GLU A 213 3.53 -12.82 -8.10
N LEU A 214 2.41 -12.12 -8.05
CA LEU A 214 1.30 -12.37 -7.10
C LEU A 214 -0.07 -12.53 -7.78
N GLY A 215 -0.14 -12.38 -9.10
CA GLY A 215 -1.38 -12.51 -9.87
C GLY A 215 -1.73 -13.92 -10.28
#